data_2c3a021f5f5bf7c70d6e33bd48f4ee78
#
_entry.id   2c3a021f5f5bf7c70d6e33bd48f4ee78
#
_cell.length_a   1.000
_cell.length_b   1.000
_cell.length_c   1.000
_cell.angle_alpha   90.00
_cell.angle_beta   90.00
_cell.angle_gamma   90.00
#
_symmetry.space_group_name_H-M   'P 1'
#
loop_
_entity.id
_entity.type
_entity.pdbx_description
1 polymer ?
#
loop_
_entity_poly.entity_id
_entity_poly.type
_entity_poly.pdbx_seq_one_letter_code
_entity_poly.pdbx_strand_id
1 'polypeptide(L)'
;RDFCLSRGLGDVYKRQIPSNNGTLLTMWRGYYKAIYNANTTLSILSNLEPSEKNTHIEAQARFLRAYAYYCLATRWDGVPIIKDNTLENVKRDKQSAVFNFIKEELSFCIDEGHLKPFGETSGAPFTVSLEAAQALMARLALTTGDMETAKNMAETLIANPKFKLSENYDNIFTTTNNSEIIFSFRNNTSEGGQNLYALFTTYNSPMKGSWFLCPSPESEKLFEDPADTRNNTCITTLESVSETYITVSYTHLRAHETGRNL
;
A
#
# COMPACT_ATOMS: atom_id res chain seq x y z
N ARG A 1 -9.32 11.41 28.18
CA ARG A 1 -9.80 12.56 27.36
C ARG A 1 -8.66 13.51 26.97
N ASP A 2 -7.69 13.76 27.82
CA ASP A 2 -6.68 14.80 27.59
C ASP A 2 -5.44 14.33 26.82
N PHE A 3 -5.20 13.04 26.73
CA PHE A 3 -3.98 12.52 26.07
C PHE A 3 -4.06 12.52 24.54
N CYS A 4 -5.24 12.32 23.96
CA CYS A 4 -5.47 12.53 22.53
C CYS A 4 -5.39 14.01 22.13
N LEU A 5 -5.63 14.89 23.11
CA LEU A 5 -5.68 16.33 22.90
C LEU A 5 -4.29 16.99 22.93
N SER A 6 -3.28 16.38 23.58
CA SER A 6 -1.98 17.02 23.80
C SER A 6 -0.95 16.85 22.67
N ARG A 7 -1.15 15.90 21.77
CA ARG A 7 -0.31 15.72 20.58
C ARG A 7 -1.08 16.07 19.31
N GLY A 8 -1.14 17.35 18.98
CA GLY A 8 -1.66 17.78 17.69
C GLY A 8 -3.03 18.43 17.69
N LEU A 9 -3.52 18.93 18.82
CA LEU A 9 -4.74 19.76 18.86
C LEU A 9 -4.72 20.90 17.85
N GLY A 10 -3.56 21.48 17.60
CA GLY A 10 -3.39 22.50 16.57
C GLY A 10 -3.64 21.96 15.16
N ASP A 11 -3.21 20.76 14.87
CA ASP A 11 -3.30 20.14 13.54
C ASP A 11 -4.70 19.55 13.30
N VAL A 12 -5.29 18.91 14.31
CA VAL A 12 -6.66 18.36 14.23
C VAL A 12 -7.70 19.47 14.13
N TYR A 13 -7.57 20.55 14.92
CA TYR A 13 -8.50 21.69 14.92
C TYR A 13 -8.46 22.46 13.59
N LYS A 14 -7.30 22.58 12.98
CA LYS A 14 -7.13 23.32 11.72
C LYS A 14 -7.22 22.45 10.48
N ARG A 15 -7.25 21.12 10.61
CA ARG A 15 -7.14 20.16 9.49
C ARG A 15 -5.96 20.48 8.56
N GLN A 16 -4.89 21.06 9.11
CA GLN A 16 -3.73 21.51 8.38
C GLN A 16 -2.52 20.67 8.76
N ILE A 17 -1.82 20.20 7.75
CA ILE A 17 -0.53 19.53 7.93
C ILE A 17 0.56 20.59 7.72
N PRO A 18 1.36 20.89 8.75
CA PRO A 18 2.41 21.89 8.61
C PRO A 18 3.49 21.44 7.62
N SER A 19 4.12 22.39 6.93
CA SER A 19 5.16 22.13 5.92
C SER A 19 6.40 21.41 6.47
N ASN A 20 6.63 21.48 7.78
CA ASN A 20 7.72 20.83 8.49
C ASN A 20 7.32 19.49 9.14
N ASN A 21 6.22 18.88 8.71
CA ASN A 21 5.76 17.61 9.28
C ASN A 21 6.78 16.49 9.02
N GLY A 22 7.37 15.97 10.11
CA GLY A 22 8.40 14.93 10.05
C GLY A 22 7.93 13.60 9.46
N THR A 23 6.65 13.24 9.65
CA THR A 23 6.07 12.01 9.09
C THR A 23 6.01 12.08 7.57
N LEU A 24 5.55 13.21 7.01
CA LEU A 24 5.53 13.40 5.56
C LEU A 24 6.93 13.39 4.97
N LEU A 25 7.90 14.02 5.64
CA LEU A 25 9.30 14.01 5.20
C LEU A 25 9.86 12.57 5.20
N THR A 26 9.56 11.79 6.22
CA THR A 26 9.99 10.37 6.30
C THR A 26 9.37 9.54 5.18
N MET A 27 8.08 9.73 4.89
CA MET A 27 7.42 9.04 3.77
C MET A 27 8.05 9.43 2.42
N TRP A 28 8.27 10.72 2.19
CA TRP A 28 8.94 11.22 0.99
C TRP A 28 10.31 10.57 0.78
N ARG A 29 11.15 10.60 1.81
CA ARG A 29 12.47 9.98 1.78
C ARG A 29 12.39 8.46 1.54
N GLY A 30 11.41 7.79 2.11
CA GLY A 30 11.19 6.36 1.91
C GLY A 30 10.90 6.00 0.45
N TYR A 31 10.01 6.74 -0.20
CA TYR A 31 9.72 6.52 -1.61
C TYR A 31 10.92 6.82 -2.52
N TYR A 32 11.64 7.92 -2.29
CA TYR A 32 12.86 8.21 -3.07
C TYR A 32 13.98 7.22 -2.80
N LYS A 33 14.06 6.63 -1.60
CA LYS A 33 14.99 5.52 -1.34
C LYS A 33 14.63 4.26 -2.16
N ALA A 34 13.35 3.95 -2.30
CA ALA A 34 12.91 2.86 -3.16
C ALA A 34 13.25 3.13 -4.64
N ILE A 35 13.02 4.37 -5.12
CA ILE A 35 13.41 4.79 -6.48
C ILE A 35 14.93 4.66 -6.69
N TYR A 36 15.72 5.14 -5.72
CA TYR A 36 17.18 5.01 -5.78
C TYR A 36 17.63 3.54 -5.92
N ASN A 37 17.05 2.64 -5.12
CA ASN A 37 17.37 1.22 -5.18
C ASN A 37 16.97 0.60 -6.54
N ALA A 38 15.79 0.97 -7.06
CA ALA A 38 15.34 0.53 -8.38
C ALA A 38 16.31 1.03 -9.50
N ASN A 39 16.67 2.31 -9.47
CA ASN A 39 17.63 2.87 -10.43
C ASN A 39 18.99 2.17 -10.35
N THR A 40 19.49 1.86 -9.14
CA THR A 40 20.73 1.09 -8.95
C THR A 40 20.62 -0.29 -9.61
N THR A 41 19.52 -0.99 -9.39
CA THR A 41 19.28 -2.31 -10.00
C THR A 41 19.28 -2.20 -11.53
N LEU A 42 18.55 -1.22 -12.09
CA LEU A 42 18.48 -1.00 -13.53
C LEU A 42 19.84 -0.65 -14.14
N SER A 43 20.64 0.18 -13.46
CA SER A 43 22.00 0.52 -13.86
C SER A 43 22.94 -0.71 -13.87
N ILE A 44 22.80 -1.61 -12.92
CA ILE A 44 23.57 -2.86 -12.91
C ILE A 44 23.15 -3.75 -14.07
N LEU A 45 21.84 -3.91 -14.30
CA LEU A 45 21.31 -4.75 -15.36
C LEU A 45 21.70 -4.26 -16.76
N SER A 46 21.81 -2.95 -16.97
CA SER A 46 22.23 -2.37 -18.26
C SER A 46 23.66 -2.76 -18.69
N ASN A 47 24.47 -3.25 -17.75
CA ASN A 47 25.84 -3.72 -18.02
C ASN A 47 25.93 -5.25 -18.12
N LEU A 48 24.81 -5.96 -18.02
CA LEU A 48 24.77 -7.42 -18.12
C LEU A 48 24.22 -7.86 -19.48
N GLU A 49 24.61 -9.05 -19.92
CA GLU A 49 24.07 -9.65 -21.12
C GLU A 49 22.54 -9.87 -20.99
N PRO A 50 21.76 -9.59 -22.05
CA PRO A 50 20.33 -9.83 -22.05
C PRO A 50 19.99 -11.28 -21.74
N SER A 51 19.05 -11.48 -20.84
CA SER A 51 18.53 -12.82 -20.51
C SER A 51 17.12 -12.69 -19.94
N GLU A 52 16.29 -13.74 -20.06
CA GLU A 52 14.96 -13.80 -19.46
C GLU A 52 14.98 -13.42 -17.97
N LYS A 53 15.97 -13.94 -17.25
CA LYS A 53 16.16 -13.63 -15.83
C LYS A 53 16.42 -12.13 -15.60
N ASN A 54 17.28 -11.51 -16.40
CA ASN A 54 17.61 -10.09 -16.28
C ASN A 54 16.40 -9.23 -16.62
N THR A 55 15.64 -9.57 -17.67
CA THR A 55 14.40 -8.90 -18.05
C THR A 55 13.36 -8.99 -16.93
N HIS A 56 13.23 -10.15 -16.29
CA HIS A 56 12.32 -10.33 -15.18
C HIS A 56 12.70 -9.46 -13.96
N ILE A 57 13.99 -9.36 -13.63
CA ILE A 57 14.48 -8.49 -12.54
C ILE A 57 14.27 -7.02 -12.91
N GLU A 58 14.51 -6.65 -14.16
CA GLU A 58 14.24 -5.31 -14.69
C GLU A 58 12.78 -4.93 -14.50
N ALA A 59 11.86 -5.79 -14.91
CA ALA A 59 10.41 -5.55 -14.77
C ALA A 59 9.99 -5.38 -13.31
N GLN A 60 10.53 -6.18 -12.38
CA GLN A 60 10.27 -6.00 -10.95
C GLN A 60 10.80 -4.65 -10.43
N ALA A 61 11.99 -4.25 -10.83
CA ALA A 61 12.58 -2.96 -10.44
C ALA A 61 11.76 -1.77 -10.99
N ARG A 62 11.31 -1.85 -12.25
CA ARG A 62 10.44 -0.86 -12.88
C ARG A 62 9.07 -0.78 -12.19
N PHE A 63 8.47 -1.92 -11.85
CA PHE A 63 7.22 -1.95 -11.09
C PHE A 63 7.35 -1.24 -9.74
N LEU A 64 8.38 -1.54 -8.96
CA LEU A 64 8.60 -0.91 -7.65
C LEU A 64 8.86 0.59 -7.79
N ARG A 65 9.56 1.02 -8.83
CA ARG A 65 9.78 2.42 -9.16
C ARG A 65 8.47 3.12 -9.54
N ALA A 66 7.67 2.49 -10.40
CA ALA A 66 6.33 2.96 -10.77
C ALA A 66 5.41 3.11 -9.57
N TYR A 67 5.40 2.11 -8.68
CA TYR A 67 4.62 2.16 -7.44
C TYR A 67 5.03 3.31 -6.53
N ALA A 68 6.33 3.51 -6.35
CA ALA A 68 6.84 4.61 -5.54
C ALA A 68 6.44 5.97 -6.12
N TYR A 69 6.54 6.15 -7.44
CA TYR A 69 6.09 7.36 -8.11
C TYR A 69 4.58 7.55 -8.06
N TYR A 70 3.79 6.49 -8.17
CA TYR A 70 2.34 6.55 -7.99
C TYR A 70 1.98 7.07 -6.59
N CYS A 71 2.63 6.53 -5.57
CA CYS A 71 2.46 7.00 -4.20
C CYS A 71 2.88 8.46 -4.00
N LEU A 72 3.96 8.89 -4.64
CA LEU A 72 4.42 10.29 -4.59
C LEU A 72 3.45 11.23 -5.32
N ALA A 73 3.10 10.92 -6.58
CA ALA A 73 2.27 11.78 -7.42
C ALA A 73 0.85 11.96 -6.87
N THR A 74 0.28 10.92 -6.27
CA THR A 74 -1.07 11.00 -5.67
C THR A 74 -1.11 11.78 -4.35
N ARG A 75 0.03 12.02 -3.68
CA ARG A 75 0.11 12.73 -2.40
C ARG A 75 0.71 14.12 -2.50
N TRP A 76 1.66 14.32 -3.41
CA TRP A 76 2.44 15.57 -3.52
C TRP A 76 2.27 16.26 -4.87
N ASP A 77 1.33 15.78 -5.70
CA ASP A 77 1.12 16.30 -7.05
C ASP A 77 2.35 16.04 -7.95
N GLY A 78 2.86 17.01 -8.70
CA GLY A 78 4.10 16.84 -9.45
C GLY A 78 5.31 16.62 -8.53
N VAL A 79 6.26 15.81 -8.97
CA VAL A 79 7.48 15.46 -8.22
C VAL A 79 8.66 15.30 -9.18
N PRO A 80 9.93 15.47 -8.74
CA PRO A 80 11.10 15.23 -9.59
C PRO A 80 11.14 13.78 -10.10
N ILE A 81 11.25 13.60 -11.42
CA ILE A 81 11.47 12.28 -12.04
C ILE A 81 12.97 12.02 -12.11
N ILE A 82 13.46 11.08 -11.32
CA ILE A 82 14.86 10.68 -11.24
C ILE A 82 15.00 9.30 -11.89
N LYS A 83 15.55 9.26 -13.11
CA LYS A 83 15.72 8.04 -13.89
C LYS A 83 17.04 7.33 -13.59
N ASP A 84 18.01 8.05 -13.13
CA ASP A 84 19.35 7.60 -12.73
C ASP A 84 19.73 8.21 -11.37
N ASN A 85 20.74 7.67 -10.73
CA ASN A 85 21.18 8.13 -9.40
C ASN A 85 22.13 9.33 -9.49
N THR A 86 21.68 10.39 -10.15
CA THR A 86 22.42 11.66 -10.22
C THR A 86 22.47 12.36 -8.86
N LEU A 87 23.54 13.11 -8.63
CA LEU A 87 23.67 14.01 -7.48
C LEU A 87 23.17 15.43 -7.79
N GLU A 88 22.71 15.68 -9.01
CA GLU A 88 22.21 16.97 -9.43
C GLU A 88 20.82 17.27 -8.82
N ASN A 89 20.53 18.55 -8.62
CA ASN A 89 19.20 18.99 -8.22
C ASN A 89 18.24 18.91 -9.39
N VAL A 90 17.36 17.91 -9.38
CA VAL A 90 16.34 17.71 -10.41
C VAL A 90 15.14 18.60 -10.11
N LYS A 91 14.64 19.30 -11.13
CA LYS A 91 13.44 20.13 -11.03
C LYS A 91 12.19 19.26 -10.83
N ARG A 92 11.19 19.86 -10.24
CA ARG A 92 9.86 19.23 -10.10
C ARG A 92 9.18 19.15 -11.46
N ASP A 93 8.71 17.97 -11.81
CA ASP A 93 7.90 17.72 -13.00
C ASP A 93 6.41 17.91 -12.71
N LYS A 94 5.61 18.13 -13.75
CA LYS A 94 4.16 18.16 -13.62
C LYS A 94 3.62 16.77 -13.30
N GLN A 95 2.55 16.68 -12.53
CA GLN A 95 1.91 15.41 -12.17
C GLN A 95 1.58 14.55 -13.40
N SER A 96 1.07 15.17 -14.47
CA SER A 96 0.79 14.47 -15.73
C SER A 96 2.02 13.80 -16.35
N ALA A 97 3.19 14.44 -16.25
CA ALA A 97 4.44 13.85 -16.73
C ALA A 97 4.86 12.66 -15.85
N VAL A 98 4.64 12.75 -14.54
CA VAL A 98 4.89 11.63 -13.61
C VAL A 98 3.95 10.46 -13.91
N PHE A 99 2.67 10.71 -14.15
CA PHE A 99 1.73 9.64 -14.54
C PHE A 99 2.07 9.00 -15.87
N ASN A 100 2.52 9.77 -16.85
CA ASN A 100 3.00 9.22 -18.12
C ASN A 100 4.23 8.32 -17.93
N PHE A 101 5.18 8.77 -17.10
CA PHE A 101 6.34 7.95 -16.74
C PHE A 101 5.94 6.63 -16.05
N ILE A 102 4.99 6.67 -15.12
CA ILE A 102 4.48 5.47 -14.47
C ILE A 102 3.83 4.53 -15.49
N LYS A 103 3.05 5.08 -16.44
CA LYS A 103 2.40 4.30 -17.50
C LYS A 103 3.44 3.60 -18.39
N GLU A 104 4.52 4.29 -18.77
CA GLU A 104 5.64 3.70 -19.54
C GLU A 104 6.31 2.54 -18.78
N GLU A 105 6.59 2.74 -17.48
CA GLU A 105 7.19 1.71 -16.63
C GLU A 105 6.30 0.47 -16.51
N LEU A 106 5.00 0.68 -16.30
CA LEU A 106 4.03 -0.41 -16.19
C LEU A 106 3.76 -1.11 -17.51
N SER A 107 3.76 -0.37 -18.63
CA SER A 107 3.65 -0.97 -19.96
C SER A 107 4.76 -1.96 -20.20
N PHE A 108 6.01 -1.60 -19.89
CA PHE A 108 7.14 -2.53 -19.96
C PHE A 108 6.89 -3.78 -19.07
N CYS A 109 6.35 -3.61 -17.89
CA CYS A 109 6.07 -4.73 -16.97
C CYS A 109 5.00 -5.70 -17.51
N ILE A 110 4.04 -5.17 -18.29
CA ILE A 110 2.90 -5.94 -18.81
C ILE A 110 3.26 -6.63 -20.15
N ASP A 111 4.33 -6.19 -20.83
CA ASP A 111 4.77 -6.81 -22.06
C ASP A 111 5.06 -8.30 -21.85
N GLU A 112 4.79 -9.08 -22.92
CA GLU A 112 4.84 -10.54 -22.87
C GLU A 112 6.21 -11.07 -22.41
N GLY A 113 6.19 -11.94 -21.41
CA GLY A 113 7.38 -12.59 -20.87
C GLY A 113 8.22 -11.76 -19.91
N HIS A 114 7.91 -10.46 -19.68
CA HIS A 114 8.70 -9.64 -18.76
C HIS A 114 8.40 -9.97 -17.29
N LEU A 115 7.14 -10.17 -16.92
CA LEU A 115 6.75 -10.67 -15.60
C LEU A 115 6.08 -12.03 -15.72
N LYS A 116 6.31 -12.89 -14.75
CA LYS A 116 5.62 -14.19 -14.66
C LYS A 116 4.22 -14.01 -14.09
N PRO A 117 3.26 -14.83 -14.51
CA PRO A 117 1.93 -14.87 -13.92
C PRO A 117 1.97 -15.17 -12.41
N PHE A 118 0.94 -14.71 -11.69
CA PHE A 118 0.79 -14.93 -10.25
C PHE A 118 0.91 -16.41 -9.89
N GLY A 119 1.77 -16.73 -8.90
CA GLY A 119 1.98 -18.07 -8.41
C GLY A 119 2.97 -18.91 -9.22
N GLU A 120 3.49 -18.43 -10.35
CA GLU A 120 4.56 -19.09 -11.10
C GLU A 120 5.95 -18.75 -10.55
N THR A 121 6.05 -17.66 -9.80
CA THR A 121 7.26 -17.32 -9.04
C THR A 121 7.05 -17.69 -7.58
N SER A 122 8.07 -18.27 -6.95
CA SER A 122 8.03 -18.55 -5.52
C SER A 122 7.87 -17.24 -4.73
N GLY A 123 7.02 -17.25 -3.71
CA GLY A 123 6.84 -16.11 -2.80
C GLY A 123 5.62 -15.24 -3.08
N ALA A 124 4.72 -15.63 -4.01
CA ALA A 124 3.44 -14.95 -4.13
C ALA A 124 2.67 -14.95 -2.78
N PRO A 125 1.99 -13.89 -2.41
CA PRO A 125 1.75 -12.61 -3.12
C PRO A 125 2.84 -11.54 -2.90
N PHE A 126 3.99 -11.89 -2.33
CA PHE A 126 5.05 -10.93 -1.97
C PHE A 126 6.06 -10.72 -3.09
N THR A 127 5.87 -11.36 -4.23
CA THR A 127 6.68 -11.20 -5.44
C THR A 127 5.85 -10.50 -6.51
N VAL A 128 6.45 -9.57 -7.24
CA VAL A 128 5.76 -8.86 -8.32
C VAL A 128 5.39 -9.83 -9.43
N SER A 129 4.13 -9.90 -9.77
CA SER A 129 3.57 -10.71 -10.87
C SER A 129 3.04 -9.82 -11.99
N LEU A 130 2.71 -10.41 -13.13
CA LEU A 130 2.03 -9.74 -14.23
C LEU A 130 0.73 -9.08 -13.75
N GLU A 131 -0.04 -9.79 -12.95
CA GLU A 131 -1.31 -9.30 -12.43
C GLU A 131 -1.14 -8.15 -11.44
N ALA A 132 -0.03 -8.10 -10.71
CA ALA A 132 0.30 -6.94 -9.88
C ALA A 132 0.52 -5.68 -10.72
N ALA A 133 1.21 -5.81 -11.87
CA ALA A 133 1.41 -4.70 -12.79
C ALA A 133 0.09 -4.27 -13.46
N GLN A 134 -0.75 -5.21 -13.85
CA GLN A 134 -2.10 -4.95 -14.40
C GLN A 134 -2.99 -4.23 -13.36
N ALA A 135 -2.95 -4.66 -12.10
CA ALA A 135 -3.71 -4.02 -11.03
C ALA A 135 -3.26 -2.56 -10.78
N LEU A 136 -1.96 -2.32 -10.78
CA LEU A 136 -1.43 -0.96 -10.64
C LEU A 136 -1.75 -0.09 -11.87
N MET A 137 -1.71 -0.67 -13.07
CA MET A 137 -2.13 0.02 -14.31
C MET A 137 -3.61 0.38 -14.27
N ALA A 138 -4.50 -0.53 -13.83
CA ALA A 138 -5.92 -0.25 -13.66
C ALA A 138 -6.15 0.93 -12.69
N ARG A 139 -5.43 0.93 -11.58
CA ARG A 139 -5.50 2.01 -10.58
C ARG A 139 -4.97 3.35 -11.12
N LEU A 140 -3.87 3.32 -11.86
CA LEU A 140 -3.34 4.51 -12.53
C LEU A 140 -4.33 5.06 -13.54
N ALA A 141 -4.88 4.20 -14.40
CA ALA A 141 -5.86 4.56 -15.42
C ALA A 141 -7.11 5.19 -14.81
N LEU A 142 -7.63 4.60 -13.73
CA LEU A 142 -8.74 5.18 -12.97
C LEU A 142 -8.39 6.58 -12.41
N THR A 143 -7.19 6.74 -11.86
CA THR A 143 -6.71 8.02 -11.30
C THR A 143 -6.57 9.11 -12.37
N THR A 144 -6.19 8.74 -13.60
CA THR A 144 -5.98 9.66 -14.72
C THR A 144 -7.23 9.86 -15.60
N GLY A 145 -8.32 9.13 -15.32
CA GLY A 145 -9.57 9.20 -16.07
C GLY A 145 -9.58 8.37 -17.37
N ASP A 146 -8.59 7.51 -17.59
CA ASP A 146 -8.55 6.55 -18.71
C ASP A 146 -9.43 5.33 -18.38
N MET A 147 -10.76 5.52 -18.48
CA MET A 147 -11.74 4.51 -18.06
C MET A 147 -11.69 3.23 -18.92
N GLU A 148 -11.28 3.33 -20.17
CA GLU A 148 -11.15 2.17 -21.05
C GLU A 148 -10.02 1.24 -20.59
N THR A 149 -8.84 1.80 -20.38
CA THR A 149 -7.70 1.02 -19.84
C THR A 149 -8.02 0.48 -18.45
N ALA A 150 -8.65 1.27 -17.57
CA ALA A 150 -9.03 0.82 -16.24
C ALA A 150 -9.97 -0.39 -16.29
N LYS A 151 -11.00 -0.32 -17.15
CA LYS A 151 -11.96 -1.42 -17.35
C LYS A 151 -11.27 -2.68 -17.88
N ASN A 152 -10.49 -2.56 -18.95
CA ASN A 152 -9.84 -3.71 -19.59
C ASN A 152 -8.91 -4.45 -18.63
N MET A 153 -8.10 -3.70 -17.85
CA MET A 153 -7.22 -4.31 -16.85
C MET A 153 -8.00 -4.96 -15.71
N ALA A 154 -9.08 -4.33 -15.24
CA ALA A 154 -9.91 -4.90 -14.19
C ALA A 154 -10.63 -6.18 -14.65
N GLU A 155 -11.19 -6.19 -15.86
CA GLU A 155 -11.84 -7.38 -16.44
C GLU A 155 -10.87 -8.56 -16.59
N THR A 156 -9.63 -8.28 -17.00
CA THR A 156 -8.57 -9.29 -17.07
C THR A 156 -8.29 -9.93 -15.70
N LEU A 157 -8.24 -9.12 -14.65
CA LEU A 157 -8.01 -9.60 -13.29
C LEU A 157 -9.20 -10.37 -12.72
N ILE A 158 -10.43 -9.89 -12.97
CA ILE A 158 -11.67 -10.56 -12.54
C ILE A 158 -11.84 -11.92 -13.22
N ALA A 159 -11.42 -12.02 -14.49
CA ALA A 159 -11.45 -13.29 -15.22
C ALA A 159 -10.43 -14.32 -14.74
N ASN A 160 -9.42 -13.91 -13.96
CA ASN A 160 -8.39 -14.81 -13.46
C ASN A 160 -8.93 -15.62 -12.26
N PRO A 161 -9.03 -16.97 -12.37
CA PRO A 161 -9.63 -17.80 -11.33
C PRO A 161 -8.83 -17.86 -10.02
N LYS A 162 -7.60 -17.34 -10.02
CA LYS A 162 -6.75 -17.28 -8.83
C LYS A 162 -7.21 -16.19 -7.84
N PHE A 163 -7.97 -15.20 -8.33
CA PHE A 163 -8.49 -14.12 -7.49
C PHE A 163 -9.99 -14.25 -7.29
N LYS A 164 -10.41 -14.23 -6.05
CA LYS A 164 -11.83 -14.34 -5.66
C LYS A 164 -12.06 -13.51 -4.40
N LEU A 165 -13.22 -12.89 -4.31
CA LEU A 165 -13.66 -12.27 -3.08
C LEU A 165 -13.81 -13.34 -1.99
N SER A 166 -13.37 -13.00 -0.80
CA SER A 166 -13.53 -13.86 0.37
C SER A 166 -15.00 -13.90 0.80
N GLU A 167 -15.51 -15.08 1.09
CA GLU A 167 -16.89 -15.22 1.60
C GLU A 167 -17.06 -14.64 2.99
N ASN A 168 -15.99 -14.65 3.77
CA ASN A 168 -15.96 -14.07 5.11
C ASN A 168 -14.98 -12.91 5.17
N TYR A 169 -15.47 -11.74 5.56
CA TYR A 169 -14.67 -10.53 5.69
C TYR A 169 -13.47 -10.68 6.63
N ASP A 170 -13.62 -11.44 7.72
CA ASP A 170 -12.54 -11.70 8.67
C ASP A 170 -11.34 -12.41 8.03
N ASN A 171 -11.57 -13.28 7.05
CA ASN A 171 -10.52 -14.01 6.36
C ASN A 171 -9.56 -13.11 5.58
N ILE A 172 -10.00 -11.91 5.19
CA ILE A 172 -9.13 -10.93 4.52
C ILE A 172 -7.93 -10.59 5.41
N PHE A 173 -8.12 -10.57 6.73
CA PHE A 173 -7.13 -10.14 7.71
C PHE A 173 -6.44 -11.30 8.44
N THR A 174 -7.08 -12.44 8.52
CA THR A 174 -6.59 -13.57 9.31
C THR A 174 -5.82 -14.61 8.49
N THR A 175 -6.00 -14.60 7.17
CA THR A 175 -5.39 -15.58 6.27
C THR A 175 -4.22 -14.95 5.50
N THR A 176 -3.02 -15.51 5.63
CA THR A 176 -1.79 -14.96 5.04
C THR A 176 -1.79 -14.94 3.50
N ASN A 177 -2.48 -15.89 2.88
CA ASN A 177 -2.56 -16.05 1.42
C ASN A 177 -4.03 -16.19 0.99
N ASN A 178 -4.84 -15.17 1.29
CA ASN A 178 -6.21 -15.18 0.80
C ASN A 178 -6.29 -14.82 -0.69
N SER A 179 -7.37 -15.23 -1.34
CA SER A 179 -7.56 -15.08 -2.79
C SER A 179 -7.81 -13.63 -3.24
N GLU A 180 -7.93 -12.67 -2.33
CA GLU A 180 -8.08 -11.25 -2.67
C GLU A 180 -6.74 -10.54 -2.84
N ILE A 181 -5.63 -11.13 -2.35
CA ILE A 181 -4.32 -10.48 -2.38
C ILE A 181 -3.66 -10.72 -3.74
N ILE A 182 -3.56 -9.68 -4.56
CA ILE A 182 -2.83 -9.70 -5.82
C ILE A 182 -1.35 -9.45 -5.59
N PHE A 183 -1.03 -8.47 -4.74
CA PHE A 183 0.33 -8.14 -4.34
C PHE A 183 0.35 -7.51 -2.96
N SER A 184 1.34 -7.86 -2.15
CA SER A 184 1.54 -7.30 -0.81
C SER A 184 3.01 -7.15 -0.49
N PHE A 185 3.37 -6.07 0.21
CA PHE A 185 4.69 -5.96 0.80
C PHE A 185 4.76 -6.83 2.05
N ARG A 186 5.79 -7.68 2.12
CA ARG A 186 6.00 -8.50 3.30
C ARG A 186 6.41 -7.61 4.48
N ASN A 187 5.66 -7.75 5.56
CA ASN A 187 5.93 -7.05 6.80
C ASN A 187 6.04 -8.08 7.92
N ASN A 188 7.21 -8.29 8.47
CA ASN A 188 7.42 -9.22 9.56
C ASN A 188 8.19 -8.55 10.72
N THR A 189 8.05 -9.11 11.90
CA THR A 189 8.68 -8.57 13.12
C THR A 189 10.20 -8.63 13.09
N SER A 190 10.79 -9.60 12.37
CA SER A 190 12.25 -9.73 12.25
C SER A 190 12.88 -8.66 11.37
N GLU A 191 12.11 -8.04 10.49
CA GLU A 191 12.55 -6.97 9.60
C GLU A 191 12.14 -5.56 10.11
N GLY A 192 11.69 -5.46 11.37
CA GLY A 192 11.29 -4.19 11.98
C GLY A 192 9.93 -3.69 11.49
N GLY A 193 9.05 -4.59 11.09
CA GLY A 193 7.69 -4.28 10.64
C GLY A 193 6.92 -3.46 11.66
N GLN A 194 6.13 -2.50 11.18
CA GLN A 194 5.29 -1.65 12.01
C GLN A 194 4.03 -2.41 12.42
N ASN A 195 3.71 -2.37 13.69
CA ASN A 195 2.45 -2.90 14.21
C ASN A 195 1.35 -1.84 14.10
N LEU A 196 0.59 -1.84 13.00
CA LEU A 196 -0.53 -0.91 12.83
C LEU A 196 -1.66 -1.13 13.85
N TYR A 197 -1.80 -2.35 14.35
CA TYR A 197 -2.76 -2.66 15.41
C TYR A 197 -2.56 -1.76 16.64
N ALA A 198 -1.30 -1.45 16.99
CA ALA A 198 -0.99 -0.56 18.10
C ALA A 198 -1.55 0.86 17.93
N LEU A 199 -1.85 1.31 16.70
CA LEU A 199 -2.45 2.64 16.47
C LEU A 199 -3.93 2.68 16.87
N PHE A 200 -4.62 1.54 16.84
CA PHE A 200 -6.06 1.42 17.06
C PHE A 200 -6.41 0.86 18.44
N THR A 201 -5.45 0.25 19.15
CA THR A 201 -5.69 -0.39 20.43
C THR A 201 -5.31 0.48 21.61
N THR A 202 -5.98 0.26 22.75
CA THR A 202 -5.69 0.96 23.99
C THR A 202 -4.37 0.52 24.60
N TYR A 203 -3.79 1.37 25.46
CA TYR A 203 -2.59 1.04 26.22
C TYR A 203 -2.77 -0.18 27.14
N ASN A 204 -4.00 -0.38 27.64
CA ASN A 204 -4.36 -1.48 28.52
C ASN A 204 -4.65 -2.79 27.76
N SER A 205 -4.66 -2.78 26.44
CA SER A 205 -4.81 -4.02 25.67
C SER A 205 -3.56 -4.91 25.87
N PRO A 206 -3.71 -6.24 25.72
CA PRO A 206 -2.56 -7.17 25.77
C PRO A 206 -1.43 -6.80 24.82
N MET A 207 -1.75 -6.07 23.75
CA MET A 207 -0.80 -5.62 22.71
C MET A 207 -0.23 -4.22 22.97
N LYS A 208 -0.55 -3.59 24.10
CA LYS A 208 -0.06 -2.26 24.52
C LYS A 208 -0.11 -1.21 23.41
N GLY A 209 -1.30 -0.95 22.92
CA GLY A 209 -1.53 0.03 21.86
C GLY A 209 -1.27 1.48 22.28
N SER A 210 -1.25 2.37 21.33
CA SER A 210 -1.07 3.82 21.55
C SER A 210 -2.38 4.61 21.47
N TRP A 211 -3.48 3.95 21.09
CA TRP A 211 -4.81 4.54 20.91
C TRP A 211 -4.79 5.85 20.12
N PHE A 212 -4.03 5.87 19.06
CA PHE A 212 -3.82 7.06 18.26
C PHE A 212 -5.02 7.37 17.35
N LEU A 213 -5.69 6.32 16.90
CA LEU A 213 -6.90 6.39 16.07
C LEU A 213 -8.05 5.70 16.83
N CYS A 214 -9.09 6.46 17.13
CA CYS A 214 -10.29 5.98 17.79
C CYS A 214 -11.49 6.19 16.86
N PRO A 215 -12.46 5.25 16.83
CA PRO A 215 -13.71 5.47 16.14
C PRO A 215 -14.47 6.64 16.81
N SER A 216 -15.21 7.40 16.00
CA SER A 216 -16.17 8.36 16.53
C SER A 216 -17.48 7.65 16.90
N PRO A 217 -18.30 8.23 17.81
CA PRO A 217 -19.62 7.66 18.10
C PRO A 217 -20.52 7.50 16.89
N GLU A 218 -20.32 8.33 15.85
CA GLU A 218 -21.05 8.24 14.59
C GLU A 218 -20.59 7.04 13.76
N SER A 219 -19.32 6.64 13.84
CA SER A 219 -18.80 5.48 13.10
C SER A 219 -19.35 4.16 13.65
N GLU A 220 -19.74 4.10 14.92
CA GLU A 220 -20.42 2.94 15.50
C GLU A 220 -21.75 2.66 14.82
N LYS A 221 -22.51 3.73 14.52
CA LYS A 221 -23.82 3.65 13.86
C LYS A 221 -23.74 3.07 12.46
N LEU A 222 -22.58 3.10 11.82
CA LEU A 222 -22.37 2.48 10.51
C LEU A 222 -22.45 0.95 10.53
N PHE A 223 -22.35 0.34 11.72
CA PHE A 223 -22.35 -1.10 11.93
C PHE A 223 -23.56 -1.58 12.76
N GLU A 224 -24.65 -0.81 12.81
CA GLU A 224 -25.87 -1.17 13.55
C GLU A 224 -26.67 -2.30 12.87
N ASP A 225 -26.42 -2.58 11.57
CA ASP A 225 -27.08 -3.68 10.88
C ASP A 225 -26.54 -5.04 11.40
N PRO A 226 -27.38 -5.89 12.04
CA PRO A 226 -26.94 -7.19 12.53
C PRO A 226 -26.46 -8.15 11.43
N ALA A 227 -26.83 -7.91 10.18
CA ALA A 227 -26.39 -8.69 9.04
C ALA A 227 -24.98 -8.27 8.55
N ASP A 228 -24.47 -7.13 9.01
CA ASP A 228 -23.13 -6.68 8.67
C ASP A 228 -22.07 -7.36 9.54
N THR A 229 -21.47 -8.40 9.01
CA THR A 229 -20.43 -9.18 9.71
C THR A 229 -19.14 -8.40 9.96
N ARG A 230 -18.94 -7.24 9.32
CA ARG A 230 -17.76 -6.38 9.52
C ARG A 230 -17.67 -5.85 10.94
N ASN A 231 -18.81 -5.67 11.60
CA ASN A 231 -18.85 -5.21 12.99
C ASN A 231 -17.97 -6.08 13.90
N ASN A 232 -18.12 -7.40 13.83
CA ASN A 232 -17.38 -8.34 14.67
C ASN A 232 -15.87 -8.33 14.43
N THR A 233 -15.46 -7.96 13.22
CA THR A 233 -14.05 -7.88 12.84
C THR A 233 -13.43 -6.52 13.15
N CYS A 234 -14.20 -5.44 12.95
CA CYS A 234 -13.69 -4.08 13.05
C CYS A 234 -13.83 -3.46 14.43
N ILE A 235 -14.82 -3.87 15.22
CA ILE A 235 -15.13 -3.27 16.52
C ILE A 235 -15.02 -4.30 17.63
N THR A 236 -14.21 -4.01 18.63
CA THR A 236 -14.10 -4.84 19.85
C THR A 236 -14.33 -3.97 21.06
N THR A 237 -15.24 -4.42 21.94
CA THR A 237 -15.46 -3.81 23.26
C THR A 237 -14.54 -4.47 24.27
N LEU A 238 -13.72 -3.68 24.96
CA LEU A 238 -12.89 -4.17 26.08
C LEU A 238 -13.68 -4.05 27.37
N GLU A 239 -14.16 -5.16 27.90
CA GLU A 239 -14.98 -5.23 29.10
C GLU A 239 -14.23 -4.91 30.40
N SER A 240 -12.90 -4.86 30.39
CA SER A 240 -12.09 -4.75 31.61
C SER A 240 -11.91 -3.32 32.15
N VAL A 241 -12.47 -2.32 31.51
CA VAL A 241 -12.41 -0.93 31.97
C VAL A 241 -13.85 -0.43 32.09
N SER A 242 -14.21 0.18 33.21
CA SER A 242 -15.58 0.67 33.52
C SER A 242 -16.11 1.77 32.57
N GLU A 243 -15.46 1.99 31.47
CA GLU A 243 -15.88 2.84 30.37
C GLU A 243 -15.89 1.99 29.09
N THR A 244 -17.03 1.95 28.43
CA THR A 244 -17.17 1.27 27.14
C THR A 244 -16.35 2.03 26.10
N TYR A 245 -15.18 1.51 25.77
CA TYR A 245 -14.37 2.04 24.69
C TYR A 245 -14.56 1.13 23.48
N ILE A 246 -15.06 1.69 22.41
CA ILE A 246 -15.08 1.01 21.12
C ILE A 246 -13.71 1.21 20.51
N THR A 247 -12.98 0.13 20.38
CA THR A 247 -11.75 0.09 19.60
C THR A 247 -12.05 -0.57 18.27
N VAL A 248 -11.73 0.07 17.18
CA VAL A 248 -11.53 -0.63 15.91
C VAL A 248 -10.33 -1.53 16.12
N SER A 249 -10.59 -2.76 16.52
CA SER A 249 -9.54 -3.69 16.83
C SER A 249 -9.56 -4.78 15.78
N TYR A 250 -8.59 -4.70 14.87
CA TYR A 250 -8.15 -5.88 14.16
C TYR A 250 -7.49 -6.81 15.18
N THR A 251 -8.27 -7.65 15.81
CA THR A 251 -7.78 -8.56 16.83
C THR A 251 -6.79 -9.59 16.29
N HIS A 252 -6.63 -9.69 14.98
CA HIS A 252 -5.81 -10.68 14.30
C HIS A 252 -4.82 -10.14 13.26
N LEU A 253 -4.56 -8.86 13.24
CA LEU A 253 -3.38 -8.38 12.53
C LEU A 253 -2.14 -8.88 13.25
N ARG A 254 -1.86 -10.17 13.12
CA ARG A 254 -0.48 -10.64 13.20
C ARG A 254 0.32 -9.76 12.24
N ALA A 255 1.55 -9.44 12.60
CA ALA A 255 2.46 -8.53 11.92
C ALA A 255 2.66 -8.77 10.39
N HIS A 256 1.80 -9.55 9.77
CA HIS A 256 1.87 -9.96 8.37
C HIS A 256 1.05 -9.10 7.41
N GLU A 257 0.20 -8.20 7.90
CA GLU A 257 -0.92 -7.78 7.06
C GLU A 257 -1.03 -6.32 6.75
N THR A 258 -0.02 -5.59 6.98
CA THR A 258 -0.03 -4.19 6.62
C THR A 258 0.57 -3.91 5.27
N GLY A 259 0.59 -4.91 4.42
CA GLY A 259 0.69 -4.68 3.01
C GLY A 259 -0.57 -3.94 2.57
N ARG A 260 -0.44 -2.73 2.07
CA ARG A 260 -1.53 -2.14 1.31
C ARG A 260 -1.74 -3.04 0.11
N ASN A 261 -2.85 -3.76 0.09
CA ASN A 261 -3.27 -4.48 -1.09
C ASN A 261 -3.40 -3.49 -2.23
N LEU A 262 -2.79 -3.79 -3.34
CA LEU A 262 -3.01 -3.11 -4.61
C LEU A 262 -4.37 -3.50 -5.15
#